data_24d11070304cdeef1150362bdf21db79
#
_entry.id   24d11070304cdeef1150362bdf21db79
#
_cell.length_a   1.000
_cell.length_b   1.000
_cell.length_c   1.000
_cell.angle_alpha   90.00
_cell.angle_beta   90.00
_cell.angle_gamma   90.00
#
_symmetry.space_group_name_H-M   'P 1'
#
loop_
_entity.id
_entity.type
_entity.pdbx_description
1 polymer ?
#
loop_
_entity_poly.entity_id
_entity_poly.type
_entity_poly.pdbx_seq_one_letter_code
_entity_poly.pdbx_strand_id
1 'polypeptide(L)'
;MRLLLTAAVLAASLAAASAAEIEAPGPQGPLRGLLAGPAGADAPVVLMIPGSGTSDRDGNQFPGIRAATLRLLAEGLAARGIASARVDKRGLNHSSEAVSDPEDVTLAAYADDAHAWIKVLRERTGAPCVWILGHSEGGLVALKTASTRPEGICGLVLAATPGRPLGALLREQFRANLPESPLRQPTLDALEAILSKLEAGQPADLSNVNPQLAGIFRPSVQPYVIDLLAHDPAKMIAATDLPVLILQGTTDLQVTMADAEALAAARPDARLVRLDGVNHMFKSAPAERTANLEAYANPDLPLADGVLEAIAGMVLDDPGTTSRRSPAQ
;
A
#
# COMPACT_ATOMS: atom_id res chain seq x y z
N MET A 1 -60.01 21.33 -18.57
CA MET A 1 -59.00 20.51 -19.23
C MET A 1 -57.71 20.64 -18.43
N ARG A 2 -57.45 19.69 -17.51
CA ARG A 2 -56.29 19.71 -16.62
C ARG A 2 -55.22 18.80 -17.22
N LEU A 3 -54.09 19.40 -17.66
CA LEU A 3 -52.88 18.66 -18.06
C LEU A 3 -52.19 18.12 -16.80
N LEU A 4 -52.08 16.82 -16.68
CA LEU A 4 -51.21 16.12 -15.73
C LEU A 4 -49.81 15.99 -16.39
N LEU A 5 -48.83 16.75 -15.89
CA LEU A 5 -47.43 16.49 -16.18
C LEU A 5 -46.93 15.33 -15.30
N THR A 6 -46.71 14.20 -15.90
CA THR A 6 -45.99 13.08 -15.27
C THR A 6 -44.49 13.32 -15.40
N ALA A 7 -43.83 13.66 -14.28
CA ALA A 7 -42.40 13.71 -14.21
C ALA A 7 -41.86 12.24 -14.11
N ALA A 8 -41.20 11.77 -15.14
CA ALA A 8 -40.47 10.51 -15.11
C ALA A 8 -39.15 10.73 -14.34
N VAL A 9 -39.06 10.19 -13.13
CA VAL A 9 -37.81 10.10 -12.38
C VAL A 9 -36.99 8.96 -13.00
N LEU A 10 -35.95 9.31 -13.74
CA LEU A 10 -34.94 8.36 -14.19
C LEU A 10 -34.11 7.95 -12.96
N ALA A 11 -34.43 6.81 -12.36
CA ALA A 11 -33.57 6.15 -11.40
C ALA A 11 -32.38 5.53 -12.17
N ALA A 12 -31.25 6.21 -12.21
CA ALA A 12 -30.00 5.61 -12.64
C ALA A 12 -29.63 4.55 -11.60
N SER A 13 -29.91 3.29 -11.91
CA SER A 13 -29.35 2.16 -11.15
C SER A 13 -27.84 2.17 -11.31
N LEU A 14 -27.12 2.60 -10.24
CA LEU A 14 -25.71 2.29 -10.09
C LEU A 14 -25.58 0.78 -9.95
N ALA A 15 -25.38 0.09 -11.06
CA ALA A 15 -24.92 -1.27 -11.01
C ALA A 15 -23.54 -1.22 -10.34
N ALA A 16 -23.42 -1.82 -9.15
CA ALA A 16 -22.11 -2.05 -8.55
C ALA A 16 -21.28 -2.82 -9.58
N ALA A 17 -20.30 -2.15 -10.18
CA ALA A 17 -19.43 -2.80 -11.16
C ALA A 17 -18.70 -3.93 -10.45
N SER A 18 -19.04 -5.17 -10.81
CA SER A 18 -18.37 -6.35 -10.26
C SER A 18 -16.89 -6.27 -10.61
N ALA A 19 -16.02 -6.58 -9.64
CA ALA A 19 -14.59 -6.64 -9.89
C ALA A 19 -14.29 -7.70 -10.95
N ALA A 20 -13.51 -7.34 -11.96
CA ALA A 20 -13.07 -8.23 -13.05
C ALA A 20 -11.64 -8.69 -12.82
N GLU A 21 -11.38 -9.98 -13.02
CA GLU A 21 -10.02 -10.51 -13.04
C GLU A 21 -9.22 -9.85 -14.18
N ILE A 22 -8.00 -9.46 -13.84
CA ILE A 22 -7.03 -8.90 -14.80
C ILE A 22 -5.66 -9.54 -14.61
N GLU A 23 -4.90 -9.57 -15.69
CA GLU A 23 -3.54 -10.09 -15.69
C GLU A 23 -2.56 -9.07 -16.26
N ALA A 24 -1.35 -9.07 -15.71
CA ALA A 24 -0.20 -8.37 -16.28
C ALA A 24 0.94 -9.36 -16.51
N PRO A 25 1.85 -9.09 -17.45
CA PRO A 25 3.05 -9.91 -17.65
C PRO A 25 3.91 -9.92 -16.38
N GLY A 26 4.23 -11.10 -15.89
CA GLY A 26 5.24 -11.32 -14.86
C GLY A 26 6.47 -12.04 -15.44
N PRO A 27 7.52 -12.26 -14.65
CA PRO A 27 8.80 -12.78 -15.16
C PRO A 27 8.75 -14.24 -15.65
N GLN A 28 7.93 -15.10 -15.04
CA GLN A 28 7.79 -16.52 -15.43
C GLN A 28 6.35 -16.90 -15.75
N GLY A 29 5.38 -16.19 -15.18
CA GLY A 29 3.96 -16.39 -15.37
C GLY A 29 3.19 -15.11 -15.09
N PRO A 30 1.85 -15.12 -15.24
CA PRO A 30 1.05 -13.91 -15.09
C PRO A 30 1.02 -13.40 -13.64
N LEU A 31 1.07 -12.07 -13.50
CA LEU A 31 0.62 -11.38 -12.32
C LEU A 31 -0.90 -11.26 -12.38
N ARG A 32 -1.60 -11.45 -11.26
CA ARG A 32 -3.05 -11.45 -11.18
C ARG A 32 -3.58 -10.36 -10.25
N GLY A 33 -4.71 -9.78 -10.63
CA GLY A 33 -5.36 -8.73 -9.88
C GLY A 33 -6.86 -8.64 -10.19
N LEU A 34 -7.52 -7.72 -9.49
CA LEU A 34 -8.95 -7.41 -9.66
C LEU A 34 -9.10 -5.93 -10.02
N LEU A 35 -9.72 -5.64 -11.16
CA LEU A 35 -10.10 -4.28 -11.54
C LEU A 35 -11.56 -4.04 -11.18
N ALA A 36 -11.84 -3.01 -10.41
CA ALA A 36 -13.18 -2.58 -10.00
C ALA A 36 -13.38 -1.11 -10.29
N GLY A 37 -14.65 -0.69 -10.40
CA GLY A 37 -15.04 0.71 -10.62
C GLY A 37 -15.48 1.00 -12.04
N PRO A 38 -15.67 2.29 -12.39
CA PRO A 38 -16.18 2.69 -13.69
C PRO A 38 -15.17 2.37 -14.80
N ALA A 39 -15.69 1.99 -15.97
CA ALA A 39 -14.89 1.83 -17.17
C ALA A 39 -14.89 3.14 -17.98
N GLY A 40 -13.77 3.49 -18.59
CA GLY A 40 -13.65 4.60 -19.52
C GLY A 40 -12.43 5.50 -19.24
N ALA A 41 -12.00 6.22 -20.26
CA ALA A 41 -10.79 7.04 -20.25
C ALA A 41 -10.89 8.27 -19.30
N ASP A 42 -12.10 8.68 -18.94
CA ASP A 42 -12.34 9.83 -18.07
C ASP A 42 -12.36 9.49 -16.57
N ALA A 43 -12.37 8.19 -16.23
CA ALA A 43 -12.30 7.73 -14.85
C ALA A 43 -10.83 7.64 -14.40
N PRO A 44 -10.45 8.29 -13.29
CA PRO A 44 -9.14 8.05 -12.70
C PRO A 44 -8.96 6.58 -12.30
N VAL A 45 -7.73 6.11 -12.40
CA VAL A 45 -7.38 4.70 -12.08
C VAL A 45 -6.32 4.67 -10.99
N VAL A 46 -6.52 3.82 -9.98
CA VAL A 46 -5.58 3.61 -8.86
C VAL A 46 -5.08 2.18 -8.88
N LEU A 47 -3.78 1.98 -8.98
CA LEU A 47 -3.11 0.71 -8.71
C LEU A 47 -2.86 0.60 -7.20
N MET A 48 -3.36 -0.45 -6.56
CA MET A 48 -3.19 -0.69 -5.13
C MET A 48 -2.18 -1.79 -4.88
N ILE A 49 -1.08 -1.46 -4.21
CA ILE A 49 0.02 -2.37 -3.89
C ILE A 49 -0.05 -2.72 -2.40
N PRO A 50 -0.17 -4.01 -2.03
CA PRO A 50 -0.26 -4.44 -0.64
C PRO A 50 1.06 -4.28 0.12
N GLY A 51 0.96 -4.38 1.46
CA GLY A 51 2.09 -4.32 2.38
C GLY A 51 3.00 -5.56 2.35
N SER A 52 3.89 -5.63 3.34
CA SER A 52 4.90 -6.68 3.47
C SER A 52 4.33 -8.09 3.67
N GLY A 53 5.19 -9.09 3.50
CA GLY A 53 4.86 -10.50 3.72
C GLY A 53 3.88 -11.06 2.69
N THR A 54 3.08 -12.04 3.11
CA THR A 54 2.13 -12.78 2.26
C THR A 54 0.77 -12.08 2.10
N SER A 55 0.75 -10.76 2.18
CA SER A 55 -0.47 -9.96 2.02
C SER A 55 -1.10 -10.21 0.65
N ASP A 56 -2.41 -10.53 0.66
CA ASP A 56 -3.20 -10.71 -0.55
C ASP A 56 -3.68 -9.36 -1.13
N ARG A 57 -4.26 -9.41 -2.32
CA ARG A 57 -4.83 -8.25 -3.03
C ARG A 57 -5.97 -7.55 -2.28
N ASP A 58 -6.56 -8.19 -1.26
CA ASP A 58 -7.59 -7.59 -0.41
C ASP A 58 -7.01 -6.89 0.82
N GLY A 59 -5.71 -7.06 1.07
CA GLY A 59 -4.99 -6.52 2.24
C GLY A 59 -5.10 -7.43 3.46
N ASN A 60 -5.36 -8.74 3.28
CA ASN A 60 -5.33 -9.73 4.34
C ASN A 60 -3.97 -10.45 4.37
N GLN A 61 -3.61 -10.98 5.54
CA GLN A 61 -2.42 -11.82 5.72
C GLN A 61 -2.73 -12.91 6.75
N PHE A 62 -2.81 -14.15 6.31
CA PHE A 62 -3.11 -15.28 7.18
C PHE A 62 -1.84 -15.87 7.82
N PRO A 63 -1.96 -16.33 9.10
CA PRO A 63 -3.04 -16.08 10.03
C PRO A 63 -2.94 -14.68 10.67
N GLY A 64 -4.08 -14.07 11.00
CA GLY A 64 -4.14 -12.90 11.88
C GLY A 64 -4.71 -11.63 11.26
N ILE A 65 -4.34 -11.22 10.04
CA ILE A 65 -4.86 -10.01 9.42
C ILE A 65 -6.00 -10.39 8.45
N ARG A 66 -7.19 -9.88 8.74
CA ARG A 66 -8.41 -10.08 7.94
C ARG A 66 -9.18 -8.77 7.72
N ALA A 67 -8.49 -7.65 7.83
CA ALA A 67 -9.08 -6.31 7.81
C ALA A 67 -9.69 -5.92 6.45
N ALA A 68 -9.34 -6.62 5.39
CA ALA A 68 -9.82 -6.39 4.02
C ALA A 68 -9.63 -4.93 3.55
N THR A 69 -8.58 -4.28 4.00
CA THR A 69 -8.35 -2.83 3.82
C THR A 69 -8.38 -2.42 2.35
N LEU A 70 -7.64 -3.14 1.49
CA LEU A 70 -7.57 -2.79 0.06
C LEU A 70 -8.89 -3.07 -0.66
N ARG A 71 -9.63 -4.12 -0.26
CA ARG A 71 -10.97 -4.38 -0.80
C ARG A 71 -11.93 -3.25 -0.46
N LEU A 72 -11.97 -2.83 0.80
CA LEU A 72 -12.85 -1.74 1.24
C LEU A 72 -12.48 -0.39 0.60
N LEU A 73 -11.17 -0.13 0.40
CA LEU A 73 -10.71 1.03 -0.36
C LEU A 73 -11.22 0.98 -1.80
N ALA A 74 -11.09 -0.14 -2.48
CA ALA A 74 -11.54 -0.30 -3.86
C ALA A 74 -13.06 -0.10 -4.01
N GLU A 75 -13.85 -0.71 -3.11
CA GLU A 75 -15.30 -0.54 -3.06
C GLU A 75 -15.71 0.93 -2.84
N GLY A 76 -15.05 1.59 -1.87
CA GLY A 76 -15.31 3.00 -1.55
C GLY A 76 -14.89 3.97 -2.66
N LEU A 77 -13.78 3.70 -3.35
CA LEU A 77 -13.33 4.50 -4.50
C LEU A 77 -14.24 4.29 -5.72
N ALA A 78 -14.69 3.06 -5.98
CA ALA A 78 -15.64 2.77 -7.06
C ALA A 78 -16.96 3.55 -6.88
N ALA A 79 -17.48 3.64 -5.64
CA ALA A 79 -18.64 4.45 -5.30
C ALA A 79 -18.44 5.96 -5.53
N ARG A 80 -17.20 6.42 -5.62
CA ARG A 80 -16.81 7.81 -5.90
C ARG A 80 -16.37 8.04 -7.36
N GLY A 81 -16.57 7.08 -8.23
CA GLY A 81 -16.27 7.20 -9.66
C GLY A 81 -14.77 7.01 -9.99
N ILE A 82 -14.00 6.36 -9.12
CA ILE A 82 -12.59 6.06 -9.30
C ILE A 82 -12.43 4.55 -9.53
N ALA A 83 -11.82 4.16 -10.64
CA ALA A 83 -11.46 2.77 -10.88
C ALA A 83 -10.22 2.39 -10.06
N SER A 84 -10.11 1.12 -9.66
CA SER A 84 -8.94 0.64 -8.94
C SER A 84 -8.60 -0.81 -9.27
N ALA A 85 -7.31 -1.10 -9.31
CA ALA A 85 -6.78 -2.45 -9.45
C ALA A 85 -6.08 -2.87 -8.15
N ARG A 86 -6.52 -3.96 -7.55
CA ARG A 86 -5.89 -4.62 -6.40
C ARG A 86 -5.11 -5.81 -6.92
N VAL A 87 -3.84 -5.92 -6.57
CA VAL A 87 -2.93 -6.91 -7.18
C VAL A 87 -2.27 -7.79 -6.13
N ASP A 88 -2.04 -9.06 -6.48
CA ASP A 88 -1.19 -9.96 -5.71
C ASP A 88 0.27 -9.77 -6.13
N LYS A 89 1.18 -9.76 -5.15
CA LYS A 89 2.62 -9.69 -5.42
C LYS A 89 3.10 -10.97 -6.12
N ARG A 90 4.15 -10.85 -6.95
CA ARG A 90 4.78 -12.00 -7.62
C ARG A 90 5.12 -13.11 -6.63
N GLY A 91 4.88 -14.35 -7.02
CA GLY A 91 5.13 -15.54 -6.21
C GLY A 91 4.11 -15.79 -5.09
N LEU A 92 3.13 -14.91 -4.89
CA LEU A 92 2.16 -15.02 -3.81
C LEU A 92 0.72 -15.14 -4.34
N ASN A 93 -0.11 -15.83 -3.56
CA ASN A 93 -1.56 -15.94 -3.79
C ASN A 93 -1.89 -16.34 -5.25
N HIS A 94 -2.69 -15.55 -5.98
CA HIS A 94 -3.06 -15.84 -7.36
C HIS A 94 -1.91 -15.58 -8.36
N SER A 95 -0.86 -14.85 -7.97
CA SER A 95 0.35 -14.60 -8.76
C SER A 95 1.48 -15.60 -8.45
N SER A 96 1.18 -16.76 -7.86
CA SER A 96 2.17 -17.77 -7.44
C SER A 96 3.00 -18.32 -8.60
N GLU A 97 2.48 -18.31 -9.82
CA GLU A 97 3.18 -18.76 -11.03
C GLU A 97 4.16 -17.72 -11.59
N ALA A 98 4.15 -16.48 -11.08
CA ALA A 98 4.96 -15.39 -11.63
C ALA A 98 6.46 -15.54 -11.34
N VAL A 99 6.83 -16.27 -10.28
CA VAL A 99 8.21 -16.66 -9.95
C VAL A 99 8.21 -18.02 -9.26
N SER A 100 9.32 -18.75 -9.37
CA SER A 100 9.48 -20.07 -8.72
C SER A 100 9.78 -19.96 -7.22
N ASP A 101 10.44 -18.90 -6.80
CA ASP A 101 10.74 -18.61 -5.38
C ASP A 101 10.18 -17.23 -5.00
N PRO A 102 9.14 -17.16 -4.16
CA PRO A 102 8.55 -15.90 -3.72
C PRO A 102 9.46 -15.07 -2.79
N GLU A 103 10.57 -15.64 -2.30
CA GLU A 103 11.54 -14.94 -1.45
C GLU A 103 12.73 -14.38 -2.24
N ASP A 104 12.93 -14.84 -3.49
CA ASP A 104 13.93 -14.28 -4.42
C ASP A 104 13.36 -13.03 -5.13
N VAL A 105 13.19 -11.97 -4.38
CA VAL A 105 12.61 -10.71 -4.83
C VAL A 105 13.44 -9.53 -4.36
N THR A 106 13.25 -8.39 -5.04
CA THR A 106 13.84 -7.09 -4.66
C THR A 106 12.78 -6.01 -4.77
N LEU A 107 13.04 -4.86 -4.18
CA LEU A 107 12.18 -3.68 -4.33
C LEU A 107 12.11 -3.23 -5.81
N ALA A 108 13.21 -3.38 -6.55
CA ALA A 108 13.27 -3.12 -7.99
C ALA A 108 12.37 -4.09 -8.78
N ALA A 109 12.37 -5.36 -8.42
CA ALA A 109 11.52 -6.37 -9.04
C ALA A 109 10.02 -6.07 -8.86
N TYR A 110 9.61 -5.65 -7.66
CA TYR A 110 8.22 -5.19 -7.43
C TYR A 110 7.89 -3.89 -8.18
N ALA A 111 8.86 -2.98 -8.35
CA ALA A 111 8.67 -1.79 -9.17
C ALA A 111 8.46 -2.13 -10.66
N ASP A 112 9.16 -3.15 -11.19
CA ASP A 112 8.95 -3.64 -12.55
C ASP A 112 7.54 -4.24 -12.72
N ASP A 113 7.03 -4.98 -11.73
CA ASP A 113 5.63 -5.43 -11.74
C ASP A 113 4.65 -4.27 -11.75
N ALA A 114 4.89 -3.24 -10.95
CA ALA A 114 4.04 -2.06 -10.94
C ALA A 114 4.02 -1.36 -12.30
N HIS A 115 5.15 -1.30 -13.02
CA HIS A 115 5.19 -0.77 -14.39
C HIS A 115 4.41 -1.64 -15.38
N ALA A 116 4.48 -2.97 -15.24
CA ALA A 116 3.67 -3.87 -16.06
C ALA A 116 2.16 -3.63 -15.83
N TRP A 117 1.77 -3.45 -14.56
CA TRP A 117 0.39 -3.11 -14.19
C TRP A 117 -0.05 -1.75 -14.72
N ILE A 118 0.78 -0.71 -14.63
CA ILE A 118 0.48 0.63 -15.16
C ILE A 118 0.19 0.55 -16.66
N LYS A 119 1.02 -0.19 -17.41
CA LYS A 119 0.79 -0.39 -18.84
C LYS A 119 -0.55 -1.05 -19.11
N VAL A 120 -0.85 -2.18 -18.47
CA VAL A 120 -2.11 -2.93 -18.64
C VAL A 120 -3.32 -2.08 -18.27
N LEU A 121 -3.25 -1.33 -17.16
CA LEU A 121 -4.34 -0.49 -16.71
C LEU A 121 -4.62 0.65 -17.69
N ARG A 122 -3.58 1.31 -18.21
CA ARG A 122 -3.74 2.35 -19.22
C ARG A 122 -4.35 1.82 -20.53
N GLU A 123 -3.89 0.63 -20.98
CA GLU A 123 -4.44 -0.01 -22.17
C GLU A 123 -5.90 -0.42 -22.01
N ARG A 124 -6.27 -0.94 -20.84
CA ARG A 124 -7.64 -1.40 -20.55
C ARG A 124 -8.66 -0.29 -20.32
N THR A 125 -8.22 0.77 -19.66
CA THR A 125 -9.13 1.85 -19.26
C THR A 125 -9.09 3.05 -20.21
N GLY A 126 -8.01 3.19 -20.98
CA GLY A 126 -7.74 4.39 -21.78
C GLY A 126 -7.24 5.58 -20.95
N ALA A 127 -7.02 5.41 -19.63
CA ALA A 127 -6.50 6.47 -18.77
C ALA A 127 -5.09 6.90 -19.21
N PRO A 128 -4.76 8.19 -19.20
CA PRO A 128 -3.44 8.68 -19.62
C PRO A 128 -2.34 8.31 -18.64
N CYS A 129 -2.68 8.19 -17.36
CA CYS A 129 -1.80 7.81 -16.27
C CYS A 129 -2.58 7.08 -15.17
N VAL A 130 -1.86 6.48 -14.22
CA VAL A 130 -2.39 5.69 -13.11
C VAL A 130 -1.85 6.25 -11.81
N TRP A 131 -2.69 6.46 -10.81
CA TRP A 131 -2.29 6.71 -9.44
C TRP A 131 -1.77 5.43 -8.80
N ILE A 132 -0.71 5.48 -7.99
CA ILE A 132 -0.22 4.34 -7.23
C ILE A 132 -0.52 4.55 -5.76
N LEU A 133 -1.36 3.70 -5.18
CA LEU A 133 -1.58 3.61 -3.75
C LEU A 133 -0.76 2.45 -3.20
N GLY A 134 0.25 2.75 -2.41
CA GLY A 134 1.03 1.74 -1.70
C GLY A 134 0.69 1.72 -0.21
N HIS A 135 0.26 0.58 0.31
CA HIS A 135 0.02 0.38 1.73
C HIS A 135 1.28 -0.17 2.41
N SER A 136 1.73 0.48 3.50
CA SER A 136 2.90 0.03 4.26
C SER A 136 4.14 -0.12 3.35
N GLU A 137 4.78 -1.29 3.27
CA GLU A 137 5.88 -1.59 2.32
C GLU A 137 5.50 -1.29 0.86
N GLY A 138 4.23 -1.46 0.49
CA GLY A 138 3.75 -1.10 -0.84
C GLY A 138 3.99 0.37 -1.21
N GLY A 139 4.11 1.26 -0.23
CA GLY A 139 4.51 2.64 -0.44
C GLY A 139 5.98 2.79 -0.86
N LEU A 140 6.87 1.93 -0.36
CA LEU A 140 8.26 1.89 -0.82
C LEU A 140 8.33 1.40 -2.28
N VAL A 141 7.49 0.42 -2.64
CA VAL A 141 7.35 -0.02 -4.03
C VAL A 141 6.86 1.13 -4.91
N ALA A 142 5.85 1.88 -4.47
CA ALA A 142 5.35 3.04 -5.20
C ALA A 142 6.44 4.11 -5.42
N LEU A 143 7.21 4.42 -4.38
CA LEU A 143 8.36 5.35 -4.47
C LEU A 143 9.44 4.83 -5.42
N LYS A 144 9.78 3.53 -5.35
CA LYS A 144 10.75 2.92 -6.25
C LYS A 144 10.28 2.94 -7.70
N THR A 145 9.01 2.64 -7.94
CA THR A 145 8.39 2.69 -9.27
C THR A 145 8.50 4.10 -9.86
N ALA A 146 8.13 5.12 -9.10
CA ALA A 146 8.20 6.52 -9.53
C ALA A 146 9.63 6.97 -9.82
N SER A 147 10.62 6.52 -9.01
CA SER A 147 12.03 6.91 -9.18
C SER A 147 12.72 6.26 -10.37
N THR A 148 12.20 5.13 -10.87
CA THR A 148 12.79 4.42 -12.02
C THR A 148 12.21 4.89 -13.35
N ARG A 149 10.89 5.02 -13.45
CA ARG A 149 10.17 5.45 -14.66
C ARG A 149 8.87 6.17 -14.25
N PRO A 150 8.85 7.50 -14.17
CA PRO A 150 7.67 8.25 -13.74
C PRO A 150 6.57 8.34 -14.80
N GLU A 151 6.85 7.95 -16.06
CA GLU A 151 5.92 8.09 -17.18
C GLU A 151 4.68 7.21 -16.99
N GLY A 152 3.53 7.81 -17.15
CA GLY A 152 2.23 7.13 -16.99
C GLY A 152 1.80 7.00 -15.52
N ILE A 153 2.49 7.67 -14.58
CA ILE A 153 2.08 7.80 -13.19
C ILE A 153 1.48 9.20 -12.99
N CYS A 154 0.25 9.28 -12.45
CA CYS A 154 -0.39 10.55 -12.12
C CYS A 154 0.13 11.12 -10.79
N GLY A 155 0.37 10.26 -9.82
CA GLY A 155 0.80 10.61 -8.47
C GLY A 155 0.81 9.41 -7.55
N LEU A 156 1.19 9.64 -6.30
CA LEU A 156 1.35 8.61 -5.29
C LEU A 156 0.43 8.85 -4.08
N VAL A 157 -0.11 7.77 -3.53
CA VAL A 157 -0.76 7.73 -2.22
C VAL A 157 0.05 6.79 -1.33
N LEU A 158 0.79 7.36 -0.40
CA LEU A 158 1.62 6.66 0.58
C LEU A 158 0.78 6.42 1.83
N ALA A 159 0.17 5.24 1.91
CA ALA A 159 -0.78 4.87 2.94
C ALA A 159 -0.08 4.08 4.05
N ALA A 160 0.06 4.65 5.25
CA ALA A 160 0.79 4.05 6.38
C ALA A 160 2.20 3.55 5.98
N THR A 161 2.91 4.37 5.20
CA THR A 161 4.20 4.01 4.57
C THR A 161 5.37 4.37 5.48
N PRO A 162 6.37 3.48 5.68
CA PRO A 162 7.60 3.82 6.37
C PRO A 162 8.29 5.04 5.75
N GLY A 163 8.65 6.02 6.58
CA GLY A 163 9.37 7.23 6.17
C GLY A 163 10.83 7.24 6.60
N ARG A 164 11.21 6.30 7.44
CA ARG A 164 12.59 6.14 7.94
C ARG A 164 13.19 4.84 7.43
N PRO A 165 14.53 4.70 7.38
CA PRO A 165 15.19 3.46 7.02
C PRO A 165 14.64 2.26 7.81
N LEU A 166 14.46 1.12 7.15
CA LEU A 166 13.83 -0.08 7.73
C LEU A 166 14.51 -0.51 9.04
N GLY A 167 15.84 -0.41 9.13
CA GLY A 167 16.56 -0.77 10.35
C GLY A 167 16.15 0.06 11.56
N ALA A 168 15.91 1.37 11.39
CA ALA A 168 15.41 2.23 12.46
C ALA A 168 13.99 1.83 12.89
N LEU A 169 13.11 1.57 11.93
CA LEU A 169 11.75 1.12 12.16
C LEU A 169 11.71 -0.21 12.93
N LEU A 170 12.48 -1.21 12.51
CA LEU A 170 12.53 -2.51 13.17
C LEU A 170 13.05 -2.39 14.61
N ARG A 171 14.09 -1.60 14.85
CA ARG A 171 14.59 -1.34 16.23
C ARG A 171 13.51 -0.74 17.13
N GLU A 172 12.74 0.21 16.61
CA GLU A 172 11.63 0.83 17.35
C GLU A 172 10.51 -0.16 17.62
N GLN A 173 10.05 -0.89 16.60
CA GLN A 173 8.99 -1.89 16.73
C GLN A 173 9.34 -2.97 17.74
N PHE A 174 10.56 -3.50 17.71
CA PHE A 174 10.98 -4.51 18.69
C PHE A 174 11.07 -3.95 20.09
N ARG A 175 11.61 -2.74 20.29
CA ARG A 175 11.64 -2.10 21.60
C ARG A 175 10.24 -1.85 22.18
N ALA A 176 9.30 -1.43 21.34
CA ALA A 176 7.92 -1.15 21.75
C ALA A 176 7.11 -2.41 22.03
N ASN A 177 7.39 -3.52 21.32
CA ASN A 177 6.54 -4.71 21.32
C ASN A 177 7.05 -5.87 22.16
N LEU A 178 8.35 -5.90 22.52
CA LEU A 178 8.88 -6.94 23.40
C LEU A 178 8.41 -6.72 24.85
N PRO A 179 7.79 -7.75 25.47
CA PRO A 179 7.37 -7.65 26.87
C PRO A 179 8.56 -7.51 27.79
N GLU A 180 8.33 -6.90 28.95
CA GLU A 180 9.31 -6.86 30.04
C GLU A 180 9.56 -8.29 30.54
N SER A 181 10.76 -8.78 30.34
CA SER A 181 11.18 -10.14 30.73
C SER A 181 12.71 -10.24 30.75
N PRO A 182 13.29 -11.26 31.40
CA PRO A 182 14.73 -11.50 31.36
C PRO A 182 15.29 -11.72 29.93
N LEU A 183 14.43 -12.10 28.97
CA LEU A 183 14.83 -12.33 27.59
C LEU A 183 14.77 -11.05 26.71
N ARG A 184 14.19 -9.95 27.21
CA ARG A 184 14.01 -8.72 26.43
C ARG A 184 15.34 -8.15 25.94
N GLN A 185 16.27 -7.89 26.86
CA GLN A 185 17.58 -7.33 26.47
C GLN A 185 18.39 -8.26 25.58
N PRO A 186 18.54 -9.56 25.88
CA PRO A 186 19.19 -10.50 24.97
C PRO A 186 18.57 -10.54 23.55
N THR A 187 17.24 -10.39 23.45
CA THR A 187 16.56 -10.33 22.14
C THR A 187 16.89 -9.06 21.39
N LEU A 188 16.93 -7.90 22.07
CA LEU A 188 17.34 -6.63 21.46
C LEU A 188 18.79 -6.62 21.02
N ASP A 189 19.70 -7.21 21.80
CA ASP A 189 21.12 -7.34 21.46
C ASP A 189 21.30 -8.24 20.22
N ALA A 190 20.57 -9.37 20.17
CA ALA A 190 20.57 -10.25 19.00
C ALA A 190 19.99 -9.56 17.75
N LEU A 191 18.91 -8.81 17.90
CA LEU A 191 18.35 -7.99 16.80
C LEU A 191 19.38 -7.00 16.27
N GLU A 192 20.07 -6.28 17.16
CA GLU A 192 21.09 -5.31 16.75
C GLU A 192 22.25 -5.98 15.99
N ALA A 193 22.72 -7.14 16.46
CA ALA A 193 23.76 -7.91 15.77
C ALA A 193 23.30 -8.36 14.37
N ILE A 194 22.05 -8.80 14.22
CA ILE A 194 21.46 -9.17 12.93
C ILE A 194 21.38 -7.95 12.01
N LEU A 195 20.75 -6.87 12.47
CA LEU A 195 20.54 -5.67 11.65
C LEU A 195 21.86 -5.04 11.20
N SER A 196 22.87 -4.97 12.09
CA SER A 196 24.20 -4.46 11.73
C SER A 196 24.86 -5.26 10.59
N LYS A 197 24.66 -6.58 10.54
CA LYS A 197 25.16 -7.41 9.44
C LYS A 197 24.40 -7.17 8.15
N LEU A 198 23.08 -7.17 8.22
CA LEU A 198 22.22 -6.98 7.05
C LEU A 198 22.35 -5.56 6.46
N GLU A 199 22.50 -4.53 7.31
CA GLU A 199 22.77 -3.13 6.88
C GLU A 199 24.15 -3.00 6.19
N ALA A 200 25.10 -3.85 6.56
CA ALA A 200 26.39 -3.95 5.88
C ALA A 200 26.33 -4.80 4.57
N GLY A 201 25.15 -5.25 4.15
CA GLY A 201 24.97 -6.10 2.98
C GLY A 201 25.46 -7.54 3.18
N GLN A 202 25.61 -8.00 4.43
CA GLN A 202 26.13 -9.32 4.78
C GLN A 202 25.05 -10.18 5.43
N PRO A 203 24.97 -11.47 5.13
CA PRO A 203 24.06 -12.37 5.82
C PRO A 203 24.43 -12.49 7.32
N ALA A 204 23.38 -12.57 8.14
CA ALA A 204 23.51 -12.78 9.57
C ALA A 204 23.42 -14.27 9.92
N ASP A 205 24.28 -14.73 10.84
CA ASP A 205 24.19 -16.05 11.43
C ASP A 205 23.07 -16.09 12.49
N LEU A 206 22.17 -17.05 12.37
CA LEU A 206 21.01 -17.20 13.24
C LEU A 206 21.11 -18.42 14.18
N SER A 207 22.25 -19.08 14.25
CA SER A 207 22.42 -20.35 14.99
C SER A 207 22.17 -20.23 16.50
N ASN A 208 22.37 -19.02 17.07
CA ASN A 208 22.22 -18.75 18.50
C ASN A 208 21.17 -17.67 18.82
N VAL A 209 20.18 -17.47 17.96
CA VAL A 209 19.10 -16.51 18.19
C VAL A 209 17.81 -17.22 18.57
N ASN A 210 16.90 -16.47 19.22
CA ASN A 210 15.59 -17.02 19.56
C ASN A 210 14.77 -17.37 18.30
N PRO A 211 13.82 -18.32 18.39
CA PRO A 211 13.04 -18.78 17.23
C PRO A 211 12.25 -17.68 16.53
N GLN A 212 11.81 -16.64 17.24
CA GLN A 212 11.07 -15.52 16.65
C GLN A 212 11.95 -14.72 15.69
N LEU A 213 13.16 -14.33 16.11
CA LEU A 213 14.12 -13.64 15.25
C LEU A 213 14.59 -14.54 14.11
N ALA A 214 14.87 -15.82 14.39
CA ALA A 214 15.25 -16.78 13.37
C ALA A 214 14.18 -16.96 12.28
N GLY A 215 12.90 -16.93 12.65
CA GLY A 215 11.79 -16.98 11.69
C GLY A 215 11.66 -15.72 10.84
N ILE A 216 11.82 -14.53 11.44
CA ILE A 216 11.71 -13.24 10.73
C ILE A 216 12.89 -13.05 9.77
N PHE A 217 14.12 -13.36 10.19
CA PHE A 217 15.34 -13.15 9.42
C PHE A 217 15.91 -14.45 8.83
N ARG A 218 15.05 -15.45 8.56
CA ARG A 218 15.50 -16.73 7.97
C ARG A 218 16.38 -16.52 6.74
N PRO A 219 17.34 -17.42 6.46
CA PRO A 219 18.35 -17.21 5.41
C PRO A 219 17.78 -16.85 4.04
N SER A 220 16.64 -17.46 3.67
CA SER A 220 15.99 -17.23 2.37
C SER A 220 15.44 -15.81 2.20
N VAL A 221 15.05 -15.13 3.29
CA VAL A 221 14.51 -13.76 3.22
C VAL A 221 15.58 -12.67 3.40
N GLN A 222 16.77 -13.04 3.89
CA GLN A 222 17.84 -12.06 4.16
C GLN A 222 18.24 -11.24 2.92
N PRO A 223 18.35 -11.81 1.70
CA PRO A 223 18.66 -11.01 0.51
C PRO A 223 17.65 -9.86 0.29
N TYR A 224 16.35 -10.14 0.46
CA TYR A 224 15.32 -9.12 0.34
C TYR A 224 15.39 -8.08 1.47
N VAL A 225 15.65 -8.51 2.71
CA VAL A 225 15.82 -7.56 3.84
C VAL A 225 17.03 -6.66 3.62
N ILE A 226 18.16 -7.20 3.13
CA ILE A 226 19.35 -6.42 2.75
C ILE A 226 19.00 -5.37 1.68
N ASP A 227 18.25 -5.77 0.64
CA ASP A 227 17.80 -4.85 -0.40
C ASP A 227 16.92 -3.72 0.19
N LEU A 228 15.95 -4.05 1.04
CA LEU A 228 15.11 -3.05 1.70
C LEU A 228 15.90 -2.09 2.61
N LEU A 229 16.88 -2.61 3.38
CA LEU A 229 17.74 -1.82 4.27
C LEU A 229 18.63 -0.82 3.52
N ALA A 230 18.93 -1.07 2.25
CA ALA A 230 19.70 -0.17 1.40
C ALA A 230 18.90 1.07 0.95
N HIS A 231 17.60 1.11 1.19
CA HIS A 231 16.72 2.20 0.75
C HIS A 231 16.39 3.18 1.89
N ASP A 232 16.40 4.47 1.56
CA ASP A 232 16.02 5.56 2.45
C ASP A 232 14.74 6.22 1.90
N PRO A 233 13.57 5.97 2.52
CA PRO A 233 12.29 6.46 2.02
C PRO A 233 12.21 7.98 1.93
N ALA A 234 12.86 8.70 2.85
CA ALA A 234 12.91 10.17 2.84
C ALA A 234 13.67 10.68 1.60
N LYS A 235 14.77 10.03 1.23
CA LYS A 235 15.49 10.36 -0.02
C LYS A 235 14.69 9.98 -1.26
N MET A 236 13.96 8.86 -1.21
CA MET A 236 13.16 8.41 -2.35
C MET A 236 12.00 9.38 -2.64
N ILE A 237 11.28 9.84 -1.62
CA ILE A 237 10.19 10.82 -1.81
C ILE A 237 10.72 12.18 -2.25
N ALA A 238 11.88 12.61 -1.75
CA ALA A 238 12.51 13.87 -2.16
C ALA A 238 12.94 13.88 -3.65
N ALA A 239 13.15 12.71 -4.23
CA ALA A 239 13.60 12.54 -5.61
C ALA A 239 12.45 12.49 -6.64
N THR A 240 11.17 12.47 -6.22
CA THR A 240 10.04 12.48 -7.16
C THR A 240 9.43 13.87 -7.31
N ASP A 241 9.03 14.22 -8.53
CA ASP A 241 8.29 15.46 -8.83
C ASP A 241 6.77 15.23 -8.94
N LEU A 242 6.32 14.00 -8.74
CA LEU A 242 4.91 13.65 -8.80
C LEU A 242 4.13 14.22 -7.61
N PRO A 243 2.83 14.51 -7.76
CA PRO A 243 1.95 14.79 -6.64
C PRO A 243 1.93 13.63 -5.63
N VAL A 244 2.06 13.91 -4.33
CA VAL A 244 2.08 12.88 -3.28
C VAL A 244 1.08 13.22 -2.17
N LEU A 245 0.26 12.22 -1.82
CA LEU A 245 -0.52 12.17 -0.59
C LEU A 245 0.15 11.22 0.40
N ILE A 246 0.46 11.70 1.59
CA ILE A 246 0.90 10.92 2.74
C ILE A 246 -0.31 10.77 3.67
N LEU A 247 -0.76 9.54 3.91
CA LEU A 247 -1.93 9.24 4.72
C LEU A 247 -1.53 8.38 5.91
N GLN A 248 -1.72 8.90 7.16
CA GLN A 248 -1.22 8.24 8.36
C GLN A 248 -2.23 8.31 9.51
N GLY A 249 -2.45 7.15 10.14
CA GLY A 249 -3.25 7.02 11.35
C GLY A 249 -2.44 7.30 12.62
N THR A 250 -3.05 8.01 13.61
CA THR A 250 -2.34 8.39 14.84
C THR A 250 -2.24 7.26 15.86
N THR A 251 -3.02 6.18 15.70
CA THR A 251 -2.94 4.97 16.54
C THR A 251 -2.31 3.78 15.82
N ASP A 252 -1.58 4.03 14.72
CA ASP A 252 -0.82 3.00 14.01
C ASP A 252 0.33 2.50 14.91
N LEU A 253 0.33 1.18 15.19
CA LEU A 253 1.32 0.51 16.03
C LEU A 253 2.51 -0.05 15.24
N GLN A 254 2.51 0.04 13.91
CA GLN A 254 3.55 -0.48 13.04
C GLN A 254 4.39 0.63 12.43
N VAL A 255 3.74 1.60 11.79
CA VAL A 255 4.35 2.79 11.19
C VAL A 255 3.78 4.00 11.91
N THR A 256 4.65 4.75 12.59
CA THR A 256 4.21 5.82 13.47
C THR A 256 4.09 7.17 12.75
N MET A 257 3.51 8.17 13.42
CA MET A 257 3.48 9.54 12.89
C MET A 257 4.88 10.07 12.55
N ALA A 258 5.92 9.62 13.24
CA ALA A 258 7.31 10.02 12.96
C ALA A 258 7.75 9.63 11.53
N ASP A 259 7.22 8.53 10.98
CA ASP A 259 7.50 8.13 9.60
C ASP A 259 6.81 9.05 8.59
N ALA A 260 5.53 9.36 8.81
CA ALA A 260 4.80 10.30 7.96
C ALA A 260 5.40 11.72 8.01
N GLU A 261 5.85 12.16 9.18
CA GLU A 261 6.52 13.45 9.38
C GLU A 261 7.89 13.49 8.70
N ALA A 262 8.63 12.38 8.71
CA ALA A 262 9.89 12.27 7.99
C ALA A 262 9.70 12.38 6.46
N LEU A 263 8.66 11.72 5.91
CA LEU A 263 8.30 11.86 4.50
C LEU A 263 7.89 13.30 4.15
N ALA A 264 7.01 13.91 4.96
CA ALA A 264 6.56 15.28 4.74
C ALA A 264 7.68 16.32 4.87
N ALA A 265 8.62 16.10 5.79
CA ALA A 265 9.78 16.97 5.92
C ALA A 265 10.73 16.87 4.72
N ALA A 266 10.88 15.67 4.15
CA ALA A 266 11.71 15.44 2.96
C ALA A 266 11.04 15.95 1.66
N ARG A 267 9.70 16.05 1.64
CA ARG A 267 8.90 16.56 0.52
C ARG A 267 7.83 17.54 1.03
N PRO A 268 8.17 18.84 1.24
CA PRO A 268 7.27 19.82 1.87
C PRO A 268 5.99 20.14 1.09
N ASP A 269 5.96 19.92 -0.20
CA ASP A 269 4.78 20.07 -1.08
C ASP A 269 3.88 18.82 -1.11
N ALA A 270 4.29 17.70 -0.49
CA ALA A 270 3.42 16.55 -0.31
C ALA A 270 2.29 16.88 0.67
N ARG A 271 1.07 16.43 0.34
CA ARG A 271 -0.08 16.59 1.22
C ARG A 271 -0.06 15.55 2.33
N LEU A 272 0.20 15.97 3.57
CA LEU A 272 0.10 15.11 4.75
C LEU A 272 -1.32 15.17 5.34
N VAL A 273 -1.98 14.02 5.43
CA VAL A 273 -3.27 13.86 6.13
C VAL A 273 -3.08 12.95 7.32
N ARG A 274 -3.34 13.49 8.52
CA ARG A 274 -3.35 12.77 9.79
C ARG A 274 -4.78 12.32 10.09
N LEU A 275 -4.95 11.05 10.42
CA LEU A 275 -6.24 10.45 10.74
C LEU A 275 -6.25 10.07 12.22
N ASP A 276 -6.97 10.85 13.03
CA ASP A 276 -7.01 10.66 14.48
C ASP A 276 -7.75 9.37 14.86
N GLY A 277 -7.13 8.58 15.77
CA GLY A 277 -7.69 7.33 16.24
C GLY A 277 -7.74 6.22 15.19
N VAL A 278 -6.94 6.32 14.13
CA VAL A 278 -6.90 5.34 13.02
C VAL A 278 -5.64 4.50 13.11
N ASN A 279 -5.80 3.18 12.98
CA ASN A 279 -4.71 2.21 13.04
C ASN A 279 -4.10 1.90 11.66
N HIS A 280 -3.11 1.00 11.63
CA HIS A 280 -2.40 0.58 10.40
C HIS A 280 -3.32 0.02 9.30
N MET A 281 -4.43 -0.59 9.67
CA MET A 281 -5.44 -1.14 8.74
C MET A 281 -6.51 -0.11 8.34
N PHE A 282 -6.30 1.16 8.63
CA PHE A 282 -7.25 2.25 8.37
C PHE A 282 -8.62 2.03 9.02
N LYS A 283 -8.64 1.38 10.18
CA LYS A 283 -9.82 1.23 11.03
C LYS A 283 -9.74 2.19 12.22
N SER A 284 -10.90 2.68 12.69
CA SER A 284 -10.96 3.36 13.97
C SER A 284 -10.62 2.38 15.08
N ALA A 285 -9.56 2.66 15.83
CA ALA A 285 -9.09 1.81 16.91
C ALA A 285 -8.30 2.64 17.96
N PRO A 286 -8.40 2.28 19.26
CA PRO A 286 -7.64 2.97 20.30
C PRO A 286 -6.14 2.68 20.20
N ALA A 287 -5.33 3.47 20.91
CA ALA A 287 -3.88 3.22 21.00
C ALA A 287 -3.54 2.02 21.90
N GLU A 288 -4.50 1.52 22.71
CA GLU A 288 -4.28 0.31 23.52
C GLU A 288 -4.11 -0.89 22.57
N ARG A 289 -3.01 -1.63 22.79
CA ARG A 289 -2.50 -2.64 21.85
C ARG A 289 -3.49 -3.75 21.57
N THR A 290 -4.10 -4.34 22.60
CA THR A 290 -5.00 -5.50 22.42
C THR A 290 -6.22 -5.11 21.60
N ALA A 291 -6.91 -4.05 21.99
CA ALA A 291 -8.08 -3.55 21.28
C ALA A 291 -7.74 -3.03 19.87
N ASN A 292 -6.54 -2.48 19.68
CA ASN A 292 -6.07 -2.06 18.35
C ASN A 292 -5.90 -3.26 17.42
N LEU A 293 -5.25 -4.33 17.90
CA LEU A 293 -5.00 -5.55 17.12
C LEU A 293 -6.26 -6.38 16.85
N GLU A 294 -7.29 -6.30 17.69
CA GLU A 294 -8.60 -6.91 17.42
C GLU A 294 -9.20 -6.39 16.11
N ALA A 295 -9.01 -5.11 15.79
CA ALA A 295 -9.48 -4.54 14.54
C ALA A 295 -8.79 -5.11 13.29
N TYR A 296 -7.59 -5.68 13.41
CA TYR A 296 -6.89 -6.33 12.29
C TYR A 296 -7.54 -7.65 11.88
N ALA A 297 -8.22 -8.32 12.81
CA ALA A 297 -8.86 -9.61 12.57
C ALA A 297 -10.33 -9.49 12.13
N ASN A 298 -10.88 -8.28 12.12
CA ASN A 298 -12.30 -8.05 11.86
C ASN A 298 -12.54 -7.44 10.46
N PRO A 299 -12.99 -8.25 9.47
CA PRO A 299 -13.27 -7.79 8.11
C PRO A 299 -14.55 -6.93 7.99
N ASP A 300 -15.42 -6.94 9.01
CA ASP A 300 -16.72 -6.25 8.99
C ASP A 300 -16.60 -4.80 9.48
N LEU A 301 -15.48 -4.43 10.10
CA LEU A 301 -15.25 -3.04 10.47
C LEU A 301 -15.08 -2.19 9.22
N PRO A 302 -15.78 -1.05 9.09
CA PRO A 302 -15.58 -0.12 7.99
C PRO A 302 -14.18 0.53 8.05
N LEU A 303 -13.79 1.16 6.96
CA LEU A 303 -12.70 2.14 7.00
C LEU A 303 -13.09 3.30 7.89
N ALA A 304 -12.12 3.87 8.58
CA ALA A 304 -12.34 5.06 9.39
C ALA A 304 -12.72 6.27 8.52
N ASP A 305 -13.48 7.19 9.12
CA ASP A 305 -13.85 8.44 8.46
C ASP A 305 -12.61 9.22 7.99
N GLY A 306 -12.73 9.92 6.88
CA GLY A 306 -11.67 10.71 6.28
C GLY A 306 -10.68 9.92 5.39
N VAL A 307 -10.61 8.60 5.48
CA VAL A 307 -9.69 7.77 4.65
C VAL A 307 -10.03 7.91 3.17
N LEU A 308 -11.26 7.59 2.82
CA LEU A 308 -11.71 7.64 1.41
C LEU A 308 -11.79 9.07 0.88
N GLU A 309 -12.18 10.02 1.72
CA GLU A 309 -12.26 11.44 1.38
C GLU A 309 -10.87 12.00 1.02
N ALA A 310 -9.85 11.66 1.80
CA ALA A 310 -8.47 12.11 1.55
C ALA A 310 -7.94 11.57 0.23
N ILE A 311 -8.14 10.27 -0.03
CA ILE A 311 -7.65 9.61 -1.25
C ILE A 311 -8.43 10.11 -2.46
N ALA A 312 -9.77 10.11 -2.41
CA ALA A 312 -10.61 10.53 -3.52
C ALA A 312 -10.39 12.01 -3.85
N GLY A 313 -10.27 12.88 -2.82
CA GLY A 313 -9.96 14.29 -3.02
C GLY A 313 -8.65 14.50 -3.76
N MET A 314 -7.57 13.76 -3.39
CA MET A 314 -6.29 13.86 -4.09
C MET A 314 -6.37 13.40 -5.55
N VAL A 315 -7.06 12.28 -5.79
CA VAL A 315 -7.16 11.65 -7.11
C VAL A 315 -8.06 12.45 -8.07
N LEU A 316 -9.14 13.07 -7.55
CA LEU A 316 -10.12 13.80 -8.37
C LEU A 316 -9.75 15.27 -8.58
N ASP A 317 -9.02 15.90 -7.66
CA ASP A 317 -8.62 17.31 -7.72
C ASP A 317 -7.37 17.54 -8.58
N ASP A 318 -6.70 16.47 -9.05
CA ASP A 318 -5.51 16.59 -9.90
C ASP A 318 -5.85 17.29 -11.23
N PRO A 319 -5.14 18.39 -11.59
CA PRO A 319 -5.33 19.09 -12.87
C PRO A 319 -5.13 18.19 -14.10
N GLY A 320 -4.32 17.14 -14.00
CA GLY A 320 -4.14 16.13 -15.05
C GLY A 320 -5.44 15.35 -15.34
N THR A 321 -6.32 15.20 -14.36
CA THR A 321 -7.65 14.58 -14.50
C THR A 321 -8.75 15.58 -14.83
N THR A 322 -8.61 16.86 -14.43
CA THR A 322 -9.66 17.90 -14.60
C THR A 322 -9.62 18.62 -15.95
N SER A 323 -8.49 18.61 -16.67
CA SER A 323 -8.37 19.32 -17.97
C SER A 323 -9.26 18.76 -19.10
N ARG A 324 -10.06 17.72 -18.82
CA ARG A 324 -10.93 17.04 -19.78
C ARG A 324 -12.42 17.16 -19.51
N ARG A 325 -12.82 17.81 -18.43
CA ARG A 325 -14.23 18.22 -18.26
C ARG A 325 -14.49 19.48 -19.09
N SER A 326 -14.54 19.36 -20.43
CA SER A 326 -15.18 20.38 -21.26
C SER A 326 -16.62 20.53 -20.77
N PRO A 327 -17.10 21.74 -20.53
CA PRO A 327 -18.51 21.93 -20.28
C PRO A 327 -19.29 21.47 -21.52
N ALA A 328 -20.20 20.53 -21.28
CA ALA A 328 -21.14 20.12 -22.32
C ALA A 328 -21.84 21.37 -22.87
N GLN A 329 -21.68 21.62 -24.17
CA GLN A 329 -22.44 22.58 -24.92
C GLN A 329 -23.86 22.09 -25.14
#